data_8e47c275ce882d3e895c5bcae11dc4ce
#
_entry.id   8e47c275ce882d3e895c5bcae11dc4ce
#
_cell.length_a   1.000
_cell.length_b   1.000
_cell.length_c   1.000
_cell.angle_alpha   90.00
_cell.angle_beta   90.00
_cell.angle_gamma   90.00
#
_symmetry.space_group_name_H-M   'P 1'
#
loop_
_entity.id
_entity.type
_entity.pdbx_description
1 polymer ?
#
loop_
_entity_poly.entity_id
_entity_poly.type
_entity_poly.pdbx_seq_one_letter_code
_entity_poly.pdbx_strand_id
1 'polypeptide(L)'
;MTEREKILARAREALKVQAPLPGFYDGGGHTGHSNPGQARQWLPKVGETFEEQLALFKQNAAELKADFQLFNSANEVREALVRLRDSQNWKQAATHSGALTDAICPPLNIPLLRTDKTYDVHALEACDAGISECDALVAQTGSVLVTNRSAGGRALSVLPPHHIVLARKEQLVADLPAAFELLKRKYADNYPSMISFITGPSRTGDIERILVLGAHGPKKLTILCF
;
A
#
# COMPACT_ATOMS: atom_id res chain seq x y z
N MET A 1 -12.59 -10.00 43.21
CA MET A 1 -12.17 -9.33 41.96
C MET A 1 -11.47 -10.34 41.09
N THR A 2 -12.00 -10.60 39.93
CA THR A 2 -11.39 -11.47 38.93
C THR A 2 -10.15 -10.83 38.31
N GLU A 3 -9.25 -11.62 37.71
CA GLU A 3 -8.07 -11.07 37.00
C GLU A 3 -8.47 -10.08 35.92
N ARG A 4 -9.59 -10.34 35.22
CA ARG A 4 -10.14 -9.42 34.23
C ARG A 4 -10.52 -8.08 34.86
N GLU A 5 -11.16 -8.08 36.02
CA GLU A 5 -11.53 -6.83 36.73
C GLU A 5 -10.31 -6.04 37.18
N LYS A 6 -9.24 -6.72 37.63
CA LYS A 6 -7.97 -6.08 37.97
C LYS A 6 -7.30 -5.42 36.76
N ILE A 7 -7.27 -6.09 35.62
CA ILE A 7 -6.72 -5.54 34.36
C ILE A 7 -7.52 -4.33 33.89
N LEU A 8 -8.84 -4.42 33.91
CA LEU A 8 -9.72 -3.30 33.53
C LEU A 8 -9.60 -2.13 34.48
N ALA A 9 -9.44 -2.37 35.79
CA ALA A 9 -9.22 -1.32 36.77
C ALA A 9 -7.90 -0.55 36.51
N ARG A 10 -6.80 -1.28 36.26
CA ARG A 10 -5.50 -0.69 35.90
C ARG A 10 -5.56 0.11 34.61
N ALA A 11 -6.25 -0.42 33.58
CA ALA A 11 -6.43 0.31 32.32
C ALA A 11 -7.24 1.61 32.53
N ARG A 12 -8.32 1.57 33.30
CA ARG A 12 -9.13 2.78 33.63
C ARG A 12 -8.31 3.78 34.44
N GLU A 13 -7.45 3.33 35.32
CA GLU A 13 -6.56 4.21 36.11
C GLU A 13 -5.51 4.88 35.22
N ALA A 14 -4.90 4.13 34.33
CA ALA A 14 -3.94 4.67 33.37
C ALA A 14 -4.59 5.69 32.41
N LEU A 15 -5.83 5.51 32.03
CA LEU A 15 -6.57 6.44 31.17
C LEU A 15 -7.00 7.75 31.88
N LYS A 16 -6.91 7.83 33.20
CA LYS A 16 -7.14 9.08 33.94
C LYS A 16 -5.95 10.05 33.83
N VAL A 17 -4.77 9.52 33.58
CA VAL A 17 -3.57 10.33 33.31
C VAL A 17 -3.59 10.69 31.83
N GLN A 18 -3.68 11.98 31.54
CA GLN A 18 -3.60 12.45 30.15
C GLN A 18 -2.23 12.05 29.58
N ALA A 19 -2.20 11.23 28.53
CA ALA A 19 -0.96 10.89 27.88
C ALA A 19 -0.26 12.16 27.40
N PRO A 20 1.05 12.32 27.62
CA PRO A 20 1.76 13.46 27.08
C PRO A 20 1.61 13.47 25.57
N LEU A 21 1.18 14.62 25.03
CA LEU A 21 1.11 14.80 23.58
C LEU A 21 2.51 14.55 22.99
N PRO A 22 2.62 13.82 21.88
CA PRO A 22 3.90 13.65 21.19
C PRO A 22 4.53 15.03 20.93
N GLY A 23 5.70 15.29 21.49
CA GLY A 23 6.40 16.58 21.40
C GLY A 23 6.41 17.44 22.67
N PHE A 24 5.66 17.08 23.73
CA PHE A 24 5.75 17.71 25.03
C PHE A 24 6.63 16.88 25.98
N TYR A 25 7.94 16.98 25.84
CA TYR A 25 8.87 16.65 26.91
C TYR A 25 9.26 17.96 27.61
N ASP A 26 8.74 18.18 28.82
CA ASP A 26 9.18 19.24 29.74
C ASP A 26 10.57 18.93 30.35
N GLY A 27 11.52 18.64 29.50
CA GLY A 27 12.88 18.29 29.89
C GLY A 27 13.91 18.94 28.97
N GLY A 28 14.11 20.26 29.09
CA GLY A 28 15.29 20.93 28.55
C GLY A 28 15.40 21.00 27.01
N GLY A 29 14.80 22.01 26.41
CA GLY A 29 15.49 22.70 25.33
C GLY A 29 15.24 22.27 23.87
N HIS A 30 14.12 21.65 23.53
CA HIS A 30 13.69 21.62 22.11
C HIS A 30 12.18 21.84 22.00
N THR A 31 11.75 23.08 22.19
CA THR A 31 10.44 23.57 21.75
C THR A 31 10.46 23.78 20.22
N GLY A 32 10.73 22.72 19.48
CA GLY A 32 10.63 22.73 18.05
C GLY A 32 9.37 21.99 17.64
N HIS A 33 8.25 22.69 17.47
CA HIS A 33 7.27 22.25 16.48
C HIS A 33 8.05 22.15 15.17
N SER A 34 8.52 20.96 14.82
CA SER A 34 9.12 20.75 13.51
C SER A 34 8.04 21.06 12.49
N ASN A 35 8.13 22.24 11.89
CA ASN A 35 7.28 22.61 10.77
C ASN A 35 7.41 21.46 9.74
N PRO A 36 6.31 20.82 9.32
CA PRO A 36 6.36 19.75 8.31
C PRO A 36 7.20 20.13 7.08
N GLY A 37 7.28 21.42 6.76
CA GLY A 37 8.17 21.95 5.72
C GLY A 37 9.66 21.81 6.01
N GLN A 38 10.07 21.75 7.28
CA GLN A 38 11.48 21.58 7.65
C GLN A 38 11.92 20.11 7.56
N ALA A 39 11.00 19.15 7.69
CA ALA A 39 11.34 17.73 7.55
C ALA A 39 11.87 17.39 6.16
N ARG A 40 11.43 18.10 5.12
CA ARG A 40 11.88 17.85 3.72
C ARG A 40 13.38 18.04 3.51
N GLN A 41 14.04 18.93 4.27
CA GLN A 41 15.49 19.15 4.13
C GLN A 41 16.33 17.95 4.57
N TRP A 42 15.78 17.06 5.40
CA TRP A 42 16.45 15.87 5.92
C TRP A 42 16.16 14.61 5.08
N LEU A 43 15.17 14.68 4.19
CA LEU A 43 14.78 13.56 3.33
C LEU A 43 15.62 13.54 2.05
N PRO A 44 15.83 12.37 1.43
CA PRO A 44 16.46 12.29 0.14
C PRO A 44 15.79 13.21 -0.87
N LYS A 45 16.59 13.89 -1.68
CA LYS A 45 16.07 14.79 -2.72
C LYS A 45 15.27 13.99 -3.72
N VAL A 46 14.13 14.54 -4.10
CA VAL A 46 13.27 14.05 -5.18
C VAL A 46 13.35 15.08 -6.31
N GLY A 47 13.39 14.62 -7.54
CA GLY A 47 13.41 15.50 -8.71
C GLY A 47 12.18 16.42 -8.77
N GLU A 48 12.30 17.50 -9.51
CA GLU A 48 11.24 18.51 -9.66
C GLU A 48 10.28 18.15 -10.80
N THR A 49 10.78 17.44 -11.82
CA THR A 49 9.99 17.05 -12.99
C THR A 49 9.33 15.67 -12.81
N PHE A 50 8.27 15.43 -13.59
CA PHE A 50 7.61 14.13 -13.62
C PHE A 50 8.57 13.00 -14.04
N GLU A 51 9.42 13.26 -15.03
CA GLU A 51 10.38 12.30 -15.55
C GLU A 51 11.42 11.90 -14.50
N GLU A 52 11.93 12.85 -13.73
CA GLU A 52 12.88 12.60 -12.65
C GLU A 52 12.21 11.80 -11.52
N GLN A 53 10.99 12.16 -11.13
CA GLN A 53 10.23 11.44 -10.11
C GLN A 53 9.90 10.02 -10.56
N LEU A 54 9.53 9.84 -11.84
CA LEU A 54 9.26 8.52 -12.40
C LEU A 54 10.53 7.66 -12.46
N ALA A 55 11.66 8.23 -12.83
CA ALA A 55 12.94 7.53 -12.84
C ALA A 55 13.33 7.07 -11.43
N LEU A 56 13.18 7.97 -10.44
CA LEU A 56 13.43 7.65 -9.04
C LEU A 56 12.48 6.56 -8.52
N PHE A 57 11.18 6.64 -8.86
CA PHE A 57 10.22 5.59 -8.50
C PHE A 57 10.63 4.24 -9.06
N LYS A 58 10.99 4.18 -10.35
CA LYS A 58 11.45 2.94 -11.00
C LYS A 58 12.68 2.35 -10.31
N GLN A 59 13.66 3.18 -9.99
CA GLN A 59 14.86 2.76 -9.30
C GLN A 59 14.53 2.17 -7.94
N ASN A 60 13.80 2.92 -7.10
CA ASN A 60 13.43 2.50 -5.74
C ASN A 60 12.58 1.23 -5.76
N ALA A 61 11.60 1.13 -6.65
CA ALA A 61 10.76 -0.07 -6.80
C ALA A 61 11.61 -1.30 -7.16
N ALA A 62 12.56 -1.17 -8.08
CA ALA A 62 13.46 -2.26 -8.48
C ALA A 62 14.38 -2.71 -7.33
N GLU A 63 14.95 -1.77 -6.56
CA GLU A 63 15.76 -2.07 -5.38
C GLU A 63 14.95 -2.84 -4.32
N LEU A 64 13.67 -2.54 -4.21
CA LEU A 64 12.73 -3.19 -3.32
C LEU A 64 12.18 -4.52 -3.87
N LYS A 65 12.58 -4.94 -5.08
CA LYS A 65 12.11 -6.15 -5.76
C LYS A 65 10.61 -6.08 -6.17
N ALA A 66 10.07 -4.89 -6.32
CA ALA A 66 8.80 -4.69 -7.00
C ALA A 66 9.03 -4.60 -8.51
N ASP A 67 8.13 -5.22 -9.28
CA ASP A 67 8.13 -5.13 -10.74
C ASP A 67 7.26 -3.94 -11.17
N PHE A 68 7.88 -2.88 -11.69
CA PHE A 68 7.17 -1.71 -12.20
C PHE A 68 7.22 -1.66 -13.73
N GLN A 69 6.05 -1.61 -14.34
CA GLN A 69 5.88 -1.52 -15.79
C GLN A 69 5.07 -0.29 -16.16
N LEU A 70 5.60 0.51 -17.11
CA LEU A 70 4.95 1.71 -17.62
C LEU A 70 4.43 1.45 -19.03
N PHE A 71 3.18 1.81 -19.27
CA PHE A 71 2.47 1.63 -20.52
C PHE A 71 1.96 2.97 -21.07
N ASN A 72 1.60 2.98 -22.36
CA ASN A 72 1.01 4.15 -23.00
C ASN A 72 -0.52 4.13 -22.98
N SER A 73 -1.12 2.98 -22.74
CA SER A 73 -2.58 2.84 -22.78
C SER A 73 -3.11 1.73 -21.87
N ALA A 74 -4.39 1.83 -21.53
CA ALA A 74 -5.10 0.78 -20.80
C ALA A 74 -5.13 -0.55 -21.57
N ASN A 75 -5.10 -0.52 -22.91
CA ASN A 75 -5.07 -1.74 -23.70
C ASN A 75 -3.76 -2.51 -23.52
N GLU A 76 -2.62 -1.81 -23.51
CA GLU A 76 -1.32 -2.42 -23.24
C GLU A 76 -1.27 -3.05 -21.84
N VAL A 77 -1.90 -2.39 -20.85
CA VAL A 77 -2.02 -2.95 -19.48
C VAL A 77 -2.87 -4.22 -19.46
N ARG A 78 -4.00 -4.25 -20.20
CA ARG A 78 -4.82 -5.47 -20.33
C ARG A 78 -4.03 -6.64 -20.90
N GLU A 79 -3.27 -6.39 -21.97
CA GLU A 79 -2.42 -7.40 -22.58
C GLU A 79 -1.32 -7.87 -21.63
N ALA A 80 -0.68 -6.95 -20.91
CA ALA A 80 0.33 -7.28 -19.92
C ALA A 80 -0.24 -8.14 -18.78
N LEU A 81 -1.44 -7.81 -18.32
CA LEU A 81 -2.14 -8.56 -17.28
C LEU A 81 -2.51 -9.98 -17.75
N VAL A 82 -2.96 -10.12 -19.00
CA VAL A 82 -3.22 -11.43 -19.62
C VAL A 82 -1.92 -12.24 -19.75
N ARG A 83 -0.83 -11.62 -20.20
CA ARG A 83 0.49 -12.29 -20.25
C ARG A 83 0.96 -12.75 -18.85
N LEU A 84 0.75 -11.96 -17.81
CA LEU A 84 1.05 -12.35 -16.42
C LEU A 84 0.22 -13.56 -15.98
N ARG A 85 -1.09 -13.55 -16.24
CA ARG A 85 -1.97 -14.70 -15.98
C ARG A 85 -1.43 -15.95 -16.66
N ASP A 86 -1.12 -15.89 -17.94
CA ASP A 86 -0.68 -17.04 -18.74
C ASP A 86 0.68 -17.56 -18.28
N SER A 87 1.65 -16.67 -18.10
CA SER A 87 3.01 -17.03 -17.69
C SER A 87 3.07 -17.64 -16.29
N GLN A 88 2.15 -17.25 -15.40
CA GLN A 88 2.09 -17.75 -14.03
C GLN A 88 0.96 -18.77 -13.84
N ASN A 89 0.23 -19.10 -14.93
CA ASN A 89 -0.81 -20.14 -14.96
C ASN A 89 -1.92 -19.89 -13.92
N TRP A 90 -2.35 -18.62 -13.76
CA TRP A 90 -3.42 -18.27 -12.83
C TRP A 90 -4.72 -18.97 -13.17
N LYS A 91 -5.38 -19.55 -12.18
CA LYS A 91 -6.68 -20.20 -12.29
C LYS A 91 -7.81 -19.32 -11.80
N GLN A 92 -7.53 -18.48 -10.82
CA GLN A 92 -8.46 -17.51 -10.24
C GLN A 92 -7.71 -16.30 -9.70
N ALA A 93 -8.36 -15.14 -9.68
CA ALA A 93 -7.81 -13.94 -9.09
C ALA A 93 -8.85 -13.25 -8.20
N ALA A 94 -8.39 -12.40 -7.32
CA ALA A 94 -9.25 -11.54 -6.53
C ALA A 94 -9.12 -10.10 -6.98
N THR A 95 -10.21 -9.34 -6.92
CA THR A 95 -10.26 -7.92 -7.25
C THR A 95 -11.41 -7.24 -6.49
N HIS A 96 -11.65 -5.97 -6.77
CA HIS A 96 -12.78 -5.18 -6.24
C HIS A 96 -13.43 -4.37 -7.36
N SER A 97 -14.55 -3.71 -7.09
CA SER A 97 -15.14 -2.75 -8.03
C SER A 97 -14.39 -1.43 -7.95
N GLY A 98 -13.88 -0.98 -9.08
CA GLY A 98 -13.15 0.26 -9.22
C GLY A 98 -13.00 0.66 -10.68
N ALA A 99 -12.67 1.93 -10.92
CA ALA A 99 -12.61 2.47 -12.28
C ALA A 99 -11.55 1.76 -13.17
N LEU A 100 -10.40 1.39 -12.59
CA LEU A 100 -9.35 0.69 -13.33
C LEU A 100 -9.59 -0.81 -13.35
N THR A 101 -9.95 -1.40 -12.22
CA THR A 101 -10.18 -2.85 -12.13
C THR A 101 -11.33 -3.29 -13.01
N ASP A 102 -12.45 -2.55 -13.07
CA ASP A 102 -13.58 -2.87 -13.92
C ASP A 102 -13.28 -2.69 -15.42
N ALA A 103 -12.37 -1.77 -15.75
CA ALA A 103 -11.95 -1.56 -17.13
C ALA A 103 -10.88 -2.57 -17.60
N ILE A 104 -9.98 -3.02 -16.71
CA ILE A 104 -8.76 -3.75 -17.09
C ILE A 104 -8.90 -5.26 -16.87
N CYS A 105 -9.59 -5.71 -15.82
CA CYS A 105 -9.67 -7.13 -15.47
C CYS A 105 -10.52 -8.02 -16.39
N PRO A 106 -11.58 -7.56 -17.09
CA PRO A 106 -12.45 -8.46 -17.86
C PRO A 106 -11.73 -9.39 -18.85
N PRO A 107 -10.66 -8.99 -19.58
CA PRO A 107 -9.94 -9.87 -20.50
C PRO A 107 -9.19 -11.03 -19.84
N LEU A 108 -9.06 -11.06 -18.52
CA LEU A 108 -8.45 -12.20 -17.81
C LEU A 108 -9.21 -13.51 -18.07
N ASN A 109 -10.51 -13.45 -18.27
CA ASN A 109 -11.36 -14.61 -18.56
C ASN A 109 -11.13 -15.80 -17.61
N ILE A 110 -10.98 -15.51 -16.33
CA ILE A 110 -10.87 -16.45 -15.20
C ILE A 110 -11.84 -16.03 -14.11
N PRO A 111 -12.19 -16.90 -13.16
CA PRO A 111 -12.98 -16.52 -11.99
C PRO A 111 -12.35 -15.36 -11.24
N LEU A 112 -13.14 -14.32 -10.96
CA LEU A 112 -12.74 -13.14 -10.20
C LEU A 112 -13.54 -13.06 -8.91
N LEU A 113 -12.89 -13.29 -7.77
CA LEU A 113 -13.47 -13.09 -6.46
C LEU A 113 -13.48 -11.59 -6.15
N ARG A 114 -14.67 -11.05 -5.80
CA ARG A 114 -14.85 -9.63 -5.50
C ARG A 114 -14.82 -9.37 -4.00
N THR A 115 -13.87 -8.53 -3.54
CA THR A 115 -13.71 -8.24 -2.10
C THR A 115 -14.57 -7.07 -1.60
N ASP A 116 -15.22 -6.34 -2.47
CA ASP A 116 -16.25 -5.34 -2.16
C ASP A 116 -17.62 -5.95 -1.80
N LYS A 117 -17.75 -7.26 -1.93
CA LYS A 117 -18.89 -8.07 -1.49
C LYS A 117 -18.46 -8.97 -0.33
N THR A 118 -19.44 -9.63 0.29
CA THR A 118 -19.13 -10.69 1.26
C THR A 118 -18.36 -11.81 0.55
N TYR A 119 -17.21 -12.19 1.08
CA TYR A 119 -16.36 -13.24 0.55
C TYR A 119 -15.85 -14.14 1.67
N ASP A 120 -15.49 -15.36 1.32
CA ASP A 120 -14.76 -16.28 2.20
C ASP A 120 -13.26 -15.95 2.18
N VAL A 121 -12.66 -15.84 3.36
CA VAL A 121 -11.23 -15.52 3.53
C VAL A 121 -10.35 -16.61 2.94
N HIS A 122 -10.72 -17.88 3.08
CA HIS A 122 -9.98 -19.00 2.51
C HIS A 122 -10.06 -19.02 0.97
N ALA A 123 -11.21 -18.61 0.40
CA ALA A 123 -11.32 -18.45 -1.05
C ALA A 123 -10.43 -17.31 -1.55
N LEU A 124 -10.26 -16.22 -0.79
CA LEU A 124 -9.35 -15.14 -1.12
C LEU A 124 -7.88 -15.57 -1.02
N GLU A 125 -7.52 -16.31 0.01
CA GLU A 125 -6.18 -16.87 0.19
C GLU A 125 -5.80 -17.86 -0.93
N ALA A 126 -6.79 -18.59 -1.46
CA ALA A 126 -6.61 -19.53 -2.58
C ALA A 126 -6.47 -18.86 -3.94
N CYS A 127 -6.68 -17.53 -4.06
CA CYS A 127 -6.47 -16.81 -5.31
C CYS A 127 -4.99 -16.70 -5.66
N ASP A 128 -4.67 -16.85 -6.95
CA ASP A 128 -3.29 -16.75 -7.46
C ASP A 128 -2.75 -15.31 -7.42
N ALA A 129 -3.65 -14.33 -7.58
CA ALA A 129 -3.32 -12.92 -7.54
C ALA A 129 -4.45 -12.08 -6.95
N GLY A 130 -4.06 -10.99 -6.27
CA GLY A 130 -4.95 -9.90 -5.87
C GLY A 130 -4.69 -8.66 -6.71
N ILE A 131 -5.72 -8.13 -7.36
CA ILE A 131 -5.61 -6.98 -8.25
C ILE A 131 -6.35 -5.80 -7.63
N SER A 132 -5.62 -4.73 -7.31
CA SER A 132 -6.17 -3.53 -6.70
C SER A 132 -5.80 -2.26 -7.46
N GLU A 133 -6.48 -1.17 -7.11
CA GLU A 133 -6.06 0.18 -7.44
C GLU A 133 -5.21 0.75 -6.30
N CYS A 134 -4.71 1.97 -6.45
CA CYS A 134 -3.98 2.68 -5.41
C CYS A 134 -4.45 4.12 -5.31
N ASP A 135 -4.06 4.80 -4.23
CA ASP A 135 -4.26 6.23 -4.07
C ASP A 135 -3.11 7.02 -4.67
N ALA A 136 -1.88 6.55 -4.53
CA ALA A 136 -0.70 7.17 -5.11
C ALA A 136 0.49 6.19 -5.24
N LEU A 137 1.43 6.57 -6.09
CA LEU A 137 2.80 6.04 -6.17
C LEU A 137 3.75 7.10 -5.59
N VAL A 138 4.61 6.73 -4.64
CA VAL A 138 5.50 7.67 -3.93
C VAL A 138 6.92 7.50 -4.46
N ALA A 139 7.40 8.48 -5.21
CA ALA A 139 8.71 8.42 -5.88
C ALA A 139 9.87 8.25 -4.90
N GLN A 140 9.87 9.01 -3.82
CA GLN A 140 10.93 9.02 -2.81
C GLN A 140 11.22 7.65 -2.21
N THR A 141 10.21 6.81 -2.04
CA THR A 141 10.31 5.54 -1.33
C THR A 141 10.05 4.32 -2.22
N GLY A 142 9.63 4.51 -3.47
CA GLY A 142 9.17 3.41 -4.34
C GLY A 142 7.93 2.70 -3.80
N SER A 143 7.15 3.38 -2.95
CA SER A 143 5.99 2.79 -2.26
C SER A 143 4.69 3.03 -3.02
N VAL A 144 3.77 2.10 -2.87
CA VAL A 144 2.38 2.25 -3.31
C VAL A 144 1.53 2.62 -2.09
N LEU A 145 0.85 3.76 -2.15
CA LEU A 145 -0.13 4.15 -1.15
C LEU A 145 -1.49 3.53 -1.47
N VAL A 146 -1.98 2.71 -0.57
CA VAL A 146 -3.31 2.12 -0.67
C VAL A 146 -4.13 2.40 0.59
N THR A 147 -5.44 2.46 0.40
CA THR A 147 -6.41 2.51 1.49
C THR A 147 -7.39 1.34 1.37
N ASN A 148 -8.17 1.06 2.41
CA ASN A 148 -9.22 0.05 2.28
C ASN A 148 -10.25 0.39 1.19
N ARG A 149 -10.29 1.63 0.71
CA ARG A 149 -11.17 2.06 -0.39
C ARG A 149 -10.56 1.82 -1.76
N SER A 150 -9.28 2.14 -1.95
CA SER A 150 -8.57 1.93 -3.22
C SER A 150 -8.11 0.48 -3.42
N ALA A 151 -7.92 -0.26 -2.33
CA ALA A 151 -7.47 -1.65 -2.39
C ALA A 151 -8.58 -2.69 -2.18
N GLY A 152 -9.86 -2.29 -2.24
CA GLY A 152 -10.96 -3.24 -2.09
C GLY A 152 -11.01 -3.94 -0.72
N GLY A 153 -10.66 -3.22 0.34
CA GLY A 153 -10.59 -3.75 1.70
C GLY A 153 -9.17 -3.88 2.24
N ARG A 154 -9.00 -4.67 3.29
CA ARG A 154 -7.71 -4.85 3.98
C ARG A 154 -6.94 -6.09 3.52
N ALA A 155 -7.65 -7.11 3.06
CA ALA A 155 -7.08 -8.44 2.83
C ALA A 155 -6.59 -8.65 1.40
N LEU A 156 -7.15 -7.94 0.41
CA LEU A 156 -6.84 -8.13 -1.01
C LEU A 156 -5.36 -7.92 -1.33
N SER A 157 -4.74 -6.92 -0.70
CA SER A 157 -3.32 -6.61 -0.90
C SER A 157 -2.36 -7.46 -0.04
N VAL A 158 -2.88 -8.39 0.76
CA VAL A 158 -2.10 -9.14 1.75
C VAL A 158 -2.18 -10.65 1.56
N LEU A 159 -3.37 -11.22 1.33
CA LEU A 159 -3.57 -12.67 1.32
C LEU A 159 -3.12 -13.35 0.03
N PRO A 160 -3.46 -12.87 -1.18
CA PRO A 160 -2.99 -13.51 -2.41
C PRO A 160 -1.46 -13.44 -2.54
N PRO A 161 -0.81 -14.49 -3.09
CA PRO A 161 0.66 -14.55 -3.17
C PRO A 161 1.28 -13.54 -4.15
N HIS A 162 0.50 -12.99 -5.07
CA HIS A 162 0.93 -11.96 -6.00
C HIS A 162 -0.02 -10.76 -5.93
N HIS A 163 0.49 -9.61 -5.52
CA HIS A 163 -0.27 -8.36 -5.53
C HIS A 163 0.02 -7.58 -6.82
N ILE A 164 -1.03 -7.29 -7.60
CA ILE A 164 -0.99 -6.46 -8.79
C ILE A 164 -1.64 -5.12 -8.46
N VAL A 165 -0.94 -4.03 -8.72
CA VAL A 165 -1.46 -2.67 -8.54
C VAL A 165 -1.66 -2.03 -9.91
N LEU A 166 -2.88 -1.57 -10.16
CA LEU A 166 -3.22 -0.74 -11.31
C LEU A 166 -3.10 0.73 -10.92
N ALA A 167 -2.34 1.49 -11.67
CA ALA A 167 -2.10 2.91 -11.41
C ALA A 167 -2.15 3.77 -12.68
N ARG A 168 -2.47 5.05 -12.50
CA ARG A 168 -2.33 6.08 -13.51
C ARG A 168 -1.05 6.89 -13.26
N LYS A 169 -0.48 7.46 -14.32
CA LYS A 169 0.70 8.35 -14.22
C LYS A 169 0.46 9.53 -13.29
N GLU A 170 -0.75 10.08 -13.30
CA GLU A 170 -1.15 11.23 -12.48
C GLU A 170 -1.21 10.91 -10.97
N GLN A 171 -1.14 9.64 -10.60
CA GLN A 171 -1.07 9.21 -9.20
C GLN A 171 0.37 9.22 -8.63
N LEU A 172 1.38 9.54 -9.47
CA LEU A 172 2.75 9.71 -8.98
C LEU A 172 2.86 10.99 -8.15
N VAL A 173 3.36 10.86 -6.95
CA VAL A 173 3.69 11.97 -6.04
C VAL A 173 5.16 11.93 -5.66
N ALA A 174 5.73 13.08 -5.40
CA ALA A 174 7.15 13.21 -5.13
C ALA A 174 7.60 12.44 -3.88
N ASP A 175 6.96 12.71 -2.74
CA ASP A 175 7.44 12.31 -1.42
C ASP A 175 6.31 11.94 -0.45
N LEU A 176 6.67 11.43 0.73
CA LEU A 176 5.70 11.12 1.78
C LEU A 176 4.87 12.32 2.23
N PRO A 177 5.44 13.52 2.45
CA PRO A 177 4.63 14.72 2.72
C PRO A 177 3.53 14.96 1.67
N ALA A 178 3.87 14.86 0.38
CA ALA A 178 2.88 15.03 -0.69
C ALA A 178 1.80 13.94 -0.65
N ALA A 179 2.17 12.70 -0.32
CA ALA A 179 1.21 11.60 -0.14
C ALA A 179 0.26 11.85 1.04
N PHE A 180 0.75 12.36 2.17
CA PHE A 180 -0.09 12.72 3.31
C PHE A 180 -1.02 13.91 3.01
N GLU A 181 -0.55 14.92 2.29
CA GLU A 181 -1.41 16.03 1.84
C GLU A 181 -2.49 15.55 0.85
N LEU A 182 -2.16 14.60 -0.03
CA LEU A 182 -3.15 13.97 -0.89
C LEU A 182 -4.23 13.25 -0.07
N LEU A 183 -3.85 12.45 0.93
CA LEU A 183 -4.79 11.77 1.83
C LEU A 183 -5.70 12.75 2.56
N LYS A 184 -5.11 13.82 3.12
CA LYS A 184 -5.84 14.88 3.82
C LYS A 184 -6.86 15.55 2.89
N ARG A 185 -6.47 15.90 1.68
CA ARG A 185 -7.35 16.53 0.70
C ARG A 185 -8.45 15.57 0.21
N LYS A 186 -8.10 14.30 -0.03
CA LYS A 186 -9.03 13.31 -0.59
C LYS A 186 -10.04 12.80 0.43
N TYR A 187 -9.66 12.71 1.71
CA TYR A 187 -10.43 12.05 2.76
C TYR A 187 -10.75 12.94 3.96
N ALA A 188 -10.56 14.24 3.87
CA ALA A 188 -10.63 15.28 4.92
C ALA A 188 -11.56 14.96 6.10
N ASP A 189 -12.82 14.63 5.82
CA ASP A 189 -13.86 14.44 6.85
C ASP A 189 -14.19 12.96 7.10
N ASN A 190 -13.62 12.05 6.33
CA ASN A 190 -13.92 10.62 6.42
C ASN A 190 -12.70 9.78 6.04
N TYR A 191 -11.73 9.71 6.93
CA TYR A 191 -10.53 8.92 6.72
C TYR A 191 -10.84 7.42 6.56
N PRO A 192 -10.14 6.72 5.65
CA PRO A 192 -10.26 5.28 5.52
C PRO A 192 -9.78 4.58 6.79
N SER A 193 -10.37 3.43 7.11
CA SER A 193 -10.01 2.63 8.29
C SER A 193 -8.68 1.90 8.18
N MET A 194 -8.07 1.90 6.97
CA MET A 194 -6.72 1.42 6.69
C MET A 194 -6.06 2.37 5.70
N ILE A 195 -4.84 2.77 6.00
CA ILE A 195 -3.91 3.47 5.12
C ILE A 195 -2.60 2.70 5.19
N SER A 196 -2.06 2.29 4.06
CA SER A 196 -0.83 1.50 4.00
C SER A 196 0.09 1.99 2.89
N PHE A 197 1.38 2.06 3.19
CA PHE A 197 2.44 2.24 2.20
C PHE A 197 3.09 0.89 1.96
N ILE A 198 2.82 0.30 0.79
CA ILE A 198 3.38 -0.98 0.37
C ILE A 198 4.72 -0.72 -0.31
N THR A 199 5.79 -1.14 0.35
CA THR A 199 7.17 -0.85 -0.03
C THR A 199 7.86 -2.14 -0.46
N GLY A 200 7.48 -2.63 -1.62
CA GLY A 200 7.93 -3.92 -2.16
C GLY A 200 7.12 -5.14 -1.69
N PRO A 201 7.47 -6.35 -2.13
CA PRO A 201 6.86 -7.59 -1.68
C PRO A 201 7.17 -7.88 -0.22
N SER A 202 6.37 -8.75 0.42
CA SER A 202 6.56 -9.13 1.83
C SER A 202 7.93 -9.76 2.06
N ARG A 203 8.68 -9.23 3.03
CA ARG A 203 10.00 -9.71 3.43
C ARG A 203 10.09 -9.79 4.94
N THR A 204 10.47 -10.95 5.45
CA THR A 204 10.73 -11.17 6.88
C THR A 204 12.19 -11.52 7.05
N GLY A 205 12.93 -10.73 7.82
CA GLY A 205 14.37 -10.87 8.03
C GLY A 205 14.79 -11.49 9.36
N ASP A 206 13.82 -11.83 10.21
CA ASP A 206 14.07 -12.15 11.63
C ASP A 206 14.12 -13.66 11.92
N ILE A 207 13.87 -14.50 10.90
CA ILE A 207 13.93 -15.94 11.06
C ILE A 207 15.32 -16.41 10.67
N GLU A 208 16.15 -16.77 11.66
CA GLU A 208 17.51 -17.32 11.49
C GLU A 208 18.47 -16.50 10.61
N ARG A 209 18.27 -15.15 10.54
CA ARG A 209 19.04 -14.23 9.67
C ARG A 209 18.88 -14.53 8.17
N ILE A 210 17.86 -15.28 7.78
CA ILE A 210 17.53 -15.56 6.37
C ILE A 210 16.34 -14.69 5.97
N LEU A 211 16.47 -14.00 4.84
CA LEU A 211 15.40 -13.21 4.26
C LEU A 211 14.35 -14.14 3.63
N VAL A 212 13.21 -14.30 4.31
CA VAL A 212 12.08 -15.10 3.80
C VAL A 212 11.10 -14.18 3.07
N LEU A 213 10.81 -14.48 1.81
CA LEU A 213 9.80 -13.77 1.02
C LEU A 213 8.42 -14.38 1.25
N GLY A 214 7.43 -13.52 1.51
CA GLY A 214 6.02 -13.91 1.55
C GLY A 214 5.59 -14.70 2.79
N ALA A 215 6.28 -14.56 3.92
CA ALA A 215 5.84 -15.19 5.17
C ALA A 215 4.53 -14.58 5.72
N HIS A 216 4.34 -13.28 5.53
CA HIS A 216 3.19 -12.53 6.09
C HIS A 216 2.52 -11.63 5.04
N GLY A 217 2.60 -11.96 3.75
CA GLY A 217 2.02 -11.17 2.68
C GLY A 217 2.49 -11.61 1.30
N PRO A 218 2.16 -10.86 0.23
CA PRO A 218 2.47 -11.25 -1.13
C PRO A 218 3.96 -11.48 -1.37
N LYS A 219 4.29 -12.58 -2.04
CA LYS A 219 5.67 -12.91 -2.47
C LYS A 219 6.13 -12.03 -3.63
N LYS A 220 5.17 -11.49 -4.38
CA LYS A 220 5.41 -10.66 -5.57
C LYS A 220 4.54 -9.41 -5.51
N LEU A 221 5.12 -8.29 -5.96
CA LEU A 221 4.41 -7.04 -6.19
C LEU A 221 4.71 -6.58 -7.62
N THR A 222 3.66 -6.44 -8.44
CA THR A 222 3.77 -5.86 -9.80
C THR A 222 2.88 -4.62 -9.87
N ILE A 223 3.42 -3.54 -10.41
CA ILE A 223 2.74 -2.25 -10.57
C ILE A 223 2.63 -1.98 -12.06
N LEU A 224 1.40 -1.93 -12.57
CA LEU A 224 1.08 -1.64 -13.96
C LEU A 224 0.54 -0.22 -14.05
N CYS A 225 1.34 0.70 -14.61
CA CYS A 225 1.05 2.13 -14.68
C CYS A 225 0.86 2.58 -16.14
N PHE A 226 -0.11 3.48 -16.42
CA PHE A 226 -0.36 4.01 -17.77
C PHE A 226 -0.88 5.45 -17.76
#